data_46bc8b62c1d88b55730e102d1d142bc8
#
_entry.id   46bc8b62c1d88b55730e102d1d142bc8
#
_cell.length_a   1.000
_cell.length_b   1.000
_cell.length_c   1.000
_cell.angle_alpha   90.00
_cell.angle_beta   90.00
_cell.angle_gamma   90.00
#
_symmetry.space_group_name_H-M   'P 1'
#
loop_
_entity.id
_entity.type
_entity.pdbx_description
1 polymer ?
#
loop_
_entity_poly.entity_id
_entity_poly.type
_entity_poly.pdbx_seq_one_letter_code
_entity_poly.pdbx_strand_id
1 'polypeptide(L)'
;KAPEAPKPAPAPKAEKPAPRADKPAPKAPKAEAPKAPKETKAPEVKPEEAPAEPKAAEPEEIPVAIESVPKLAVAVEYLRDICGRMADGELTFDCIKTGETYIVRIDGEGAGALIGHRGEVMESLSYLASLAANRTEGDYLKLGVDVNHYRSKREENLTALARRIGAKVARTGRSHAFEPMNPYERRIIHSAIG
;
A
#
# COMPACT_ATOMS: atom_id res chain seq x y z
N LYS A 1 49.13 27.78 -37.54
CA LYS A 1 49.08 28.65 -36.35
C LYS A 1 47.64 28.70 -35.91
N ALA A 2 47.27 27.76 -35.01
CA ALA A 2 45.95 27.66 -34.42
C ALA A 2 45.90 28.53 -33.15
N PRO A 3 44.83 29.25 -32.84
CA PRO A 3 44.71 29.99 -31.59
C PRO A 3 44.26 29.07 -30.44
N GLU A 4 44.93 29.30 -29.33
CA GLU A 4 44.84 28.64 -28.04
C GLU A 4 43.47 28.97 -27.36
N ALA A 5 42.83 27.94 -26.79
CA ALA A 5 41.57 28.08 -26.02
C ALA A 5 41.85 28.64 -24.63
N PRO A 6 40.98 29.51 -24.07
CA PRO A 6 41.17 30.08 -22.74
C PRO A 6 40.80 29.10 -21.61
N LYS A 7 41.64 29.08 -20.56
CA LYS A 7 41.48 28.29 -19.32
C LYS A 7 40.27 28.77 -18.51
N PRO A 8 39.54 27.87 -17.85
CA PRO A 8 38.48 28.24 -16.95
C PRO A 8 38.98 28.83 -15.61
N ALA A 9 38.30 29.86 -15.15
CA ALA A 9 38.59 30.57 -13.91
C ALA A 9 38.20 29.72 -12.66
N PRO A 10 38.87 29.91 -11.50
CA PRO A 10 38.60 29.14 -10.29
C PRO A 10 37.29 29.54 -9.60
N ALA A 11 36.58 28.57 -9.05
CA ALA A 11 35.36 28.74 -8.28
C ALA A 11 35.58 29.45 -6.95
N PRO A 12 34.65 30.26 -6.45
CA PRO A 12 34.75 30.92 -5.16
C PRO A 12 34.57 29.94 -3.98
N LYS A 13 35.46 30.05 -3.01
CA LYS A 13 35.45 29.30 -1.74
C LYS A 13 34.21 29.65 -0.91
N ALA A 14 33.47 28.62 -0.51
CA ALA A 14 32.40 28.75 0.48
C ALA A 14 32.96 29.15 1.84
N GLU A 15 32.49 30.28 2.36
CA GLU A 15 32.71 30.80 3.70
C GLU A 15 31.90 29.97 4.73
N LYS A 16 32.57 29.54 5.80
CA LYS A 16 31.97 28.90 6.97
C LYS A 16 31.22 29.92 7.80
N PRO A 17 29.97 29.72 8.22
CA PRO A 17 29.40 30.55 9.29
C PRO A 17 29.87 30.09 10.68
N ALA A 18 30.30 31.05 11.47
CA ALA A 18 30.71 30.91 12.85
C ALA A 18 29.57 30.59 13.82
N PRO A 19 29.85 30.02 15.01
CA PRO A 19 28.82 29.61 15.98
C PRO A 19 28.24 30.82 16.71
N ARG A 20 26.89 30.89 16.76
CA ARG A 20 26.18 31.84 17.62
C ARG A 20 25.88 31.23 18.98
N ALA A 21 26.27 32.01 19.98
CA ALA A 21 26.16 31.81 21.42
C ALA A 21 24.72 31.63 21.91
N ASP A 22 24.64 30.86 22.99
CA ASP A 22 23.69 30.83 24.08
C ASP A 22 22.61 31.93 24.17
N LYS A 23 21.36 31.48 24.30
CA LYS A 23 20.34 32.16 25.08
C LYS A 23 19.46 31.14 25.81
N PRO A 24 19.13 31.43 27.11
CA PRO A 24 18.59 30.45 28.02
C PRO A 24 17.09 30.21 27.86
N ALA A 25 16.66 29.01 28.22
CA ALA A 25 15.27 28.56 28.26
C ALA A 25 14.43 29.35 29.30
N PRO A 26 13.17 29.66 29.02
CA PRO A 26 12.26 30.13 30.05
C PRO A 26 11.66 28.94 30.83
N LYS A 27 11.67 29.13 32.16
CA LYS A 27 11.15 28.22 33.19
C LYS A 27 9.65 27.95 33.01
N ALA A 28 9.25 26.71 33.16
CA ALA A 28 7.86 26.28 33.33
C ALA A 28 7.23 26.84 34.63
N PRO A 29 5.98 27.27 34.62
CA PRO A 29 5.24 27.47 35.85
C PRO A 29 4.62 26.14 36.35
N LYS A 30 4.88 25.90 37.60
CA LYS A 30 4.33 24.86 38.46
C LYS A 30 2.87 25.19 38.71
N ALA A 31 1.97 24.32 38.32
CA ALA A 31 0.56 24.38 38.73
C ALA A 31 0.21 23.14 39.55
N GLU A 32 -0.39 23.45 40.68
CA GLU A 32 -0.83 22.59 41.77
C GLU A 32 -1.82 21.51 41.33
N ALA A 33 -1.74 20.37 42.00
CA ALA A 33 -2.77 19.31 41.98
C ALA A 33 -3.97 19.72 42.84
N PRO A 34 -5.18 19.50 42.42
CA PRO A 34 -6.30 19.35 43.31
C PRO A 34 -6.69 17.89 43.52
N LYS A 35 -6.95 17.64 44.79
CA LYS A 35 -7.32 16.43 45.49
C LYS A 35 -8.50 15.68 44.87
N ALA A 36 -8.43 14.36 44.96
CA ALA A 36 -9.50 13.41 44.70
C ALA A 36 -10.75 13.68 45.60
N PRO A 37 -11.93 13.32 45.13
CA PRO A 37 -12.96 12.77 45.97
C PRO A 37 -13.40 11.36 45.56
N LYS A 38 -13.27 10.48 46.55
CA LYS A 38 -14.11 9.37 46.99
C LYS A 38 -14.87 8.51 45.98
N GLU A 39 -14.50 7.24 46.07
CA GLU A 39 -15.26 6.00 45.91
C GLU A 39 -16.77 6.16 45.68
N THR A 40 -17.20 5.62 44.56
CA THR A 40 -18.51 5.02 44.43
C THR A 40 -18.35 3.64 43.80
N LYS A 41 -18.95 2.66 44.49
CA LYS A 41 -18.93 1.22 44.28
C LYS A 41 -19.22 0.84 42.82
N ALA A 42 -18.38 -0.03 42.28
CA ALA A 42 -18.62 -0.83 41.09
C ALA A 42 -19.82 -1.76 41.31
N PRO A 43 -20.62 -2.00 40.28
CA PRO A 43 -21.26 -3.29 40.11
C PRO A 43 -20.33 -4.18 39.28
N GLU A 44 -20.07 -5.33 39.81
CA GLU A 44 -19.40 -6.48 39.20
C GLU A 44 -20.14 -6.85 37.90
N VAL A 45 -19.55 -6.54 36.77
CA VAL A 45 -19.98 -7.08 35.49
C VAL A 45 -19.03 -8.23 35.15
N LYS A 46 -19.60 -9.44 35.14
CA LYS A 46 -18.98 -10.66 34.66
C LYS A 46 -18.30 -10.40 33.30
N PRO A 47 -17.15 -11.03 33.02
CA PRO A 47 -16.61 -11.03 31.67
C PRO A 47 -17.57 -11.80 30.76
N GLU A 48 -18.36 -11.06 30.02
CA GLU A 48 -19.11 -11.57 28.88
C GLU A 48 -18.07 -11.90 27.80
N GLU A 49 -18.02 -13.16 27.45
CA GLU A 49 -17.24 -13.70 26.36
C GLU A 49 -17.36 -12.76 25.16
N ALA A 50 -16.24 -12.16 24.75
CA ALA A 50 -16.16 -11.48 23.48
C ALA A 50 -16.63 -12.47 22.39
N PRO A 51 -17.60 -12.08 21.55
CA PRO A 51 -17.95 -12.91 20.41
C PRO A 51 -16.69 -13.10 19.59
N ALA A 52 -16.30 -14.36 19.39
CA ALA A 52 -15.31 -14.73 18.41
C ALA A 52 -15.65 -14.00 17.11
N GLU A 53 -14.74 -13.14 16.66
CA GLU A 53 -14.85 -12.55 15.33
C GLU A 53 -15.11 -13.70 14.36
N PRO A 54 -16.18 -13.65 13.56
CA PRO A 54 -16.38 -14.67 12.55
C PRO A 54 -15.14 -14.62 11.66
N LYS A 55 -14.43 -15.76 11.57
CA LYS A 55 -13.47 -15.99 10.47
C LYS A 55 -14.20 -15.54 9.23
N ALA A 56 -13.73 -14.46 8.62
CA ALA A 56 -14.28 -13.97 7.38
C ALA A 56 -14.30 -15.18 6.43
N ALA A 57 -15.50 -15.65 6.10
CA ALA A 57 -15.68 -16.60 5.04
C ALA A 57 -14.94 -16.02 3.85
N GLU A 58 -14.08 -16.79 3.23
CA GLU A 58 -13.43 -16.38 1.98
C GLU A 58 -14.54 -15.94 1.04
N PRO A 59 -14.52 -14.70 0.54
CA PRO A 59 -15.60 -14.21 -0.29
C PRO A 59 -15.70 -15.11 -1.53
N GLU A 60 -16.87 -15.70 -1.74
CA GLU A 60 -17.11 -16.59 -2.88
C GLU A 60 -16.74 -15.86 -4.17
N GLU A 61 -15.76 -16.38 -4.89
CA GLU A 61 -15.32 -15.88 -6.18
C GLU A 61 -16.23 -16.47 -7.26
N ILE A 62 -17.09 -15.64 -7.79
CA ILE A 62 -18.02 -16.05 -8.86
C ILE A 62 -17.43 -15.61 -10.20
N PRO A 63 -17.10 -16.54 -11.12
CA PRO A 63 -16.67 -16.17 -12.46
C PRO A 63 -17.79 -15.43 -13.18
N VAL A 64 -17.47 -14.30 -13.78
CA VAL A 64 -18.43 -13.46 -14.52
C VAL A 64 -17.95 -13.32 -15.96
N ALA A 65 -18.85 -13.61 -16.91
CA ALA A 65 -18.56 -13.34 -18.30
C ALA A 65 -18.44 -11.82 -18.52
N ILE A 66 -17.33 -11.40 -19.12
CA ILE A 66 -17.01 -9.98 -19.36
C ILE A 66 -18.13 -9.27 -20.13
N GLU A 67 -18.76 -9.99 -21.05
CA GLU A 67 -19.83 -9.46 -21.91
C GLU A 67 -21.16 -9.23 -21.16
N SER A 68 -21.35 -9.84 -19.99
CA SER A 68 -22.59 -9.72 -19.23
C SER A 68 -22.81 -8.35 -18.61
N VAL A 69 -21.75 -7.55 -18.43
CA VAL A 69 -21.80 -6.21 -17.86
C VAL A 69 -21.12 -5.23 -18.82
N PRO A 70 -21.88 -4.33 -19.49
CA PRO A 70 -21.32 -3.44 -20.51
C PRO A 70 -20.20 -2.55 -20.01
N LYS A 71 -20.27 -2.08 -18.77
CA LYS A 71 -19.21 -1.30 -18.13
C LYS A 71 -17.92 -2.10 -17.93
N LEU A 72 -18.05 -3.40 -17.66
CA LEU A 72 -16.91 -4.29 -17.50
C LEU A 72 -16.23 -4.55 -18.86
N ALA A 73 -17.02 -4.73 -19.93
CA ALA A 73 -16.48 -4.88 -21.27
C ALA A 73 -15.64 -3.68 -21.70
N VAL A 74 -16.11 -2.45 -21.45
CA VAL A 74 -15.36 -1.21 -21.71
C VAL A 74 -14.04 -1.16 -20.91
N ALA A 75 -14.08 -1.55 -19.64
CA ALA A 75 -12.88 -1.58 -18.81
C ALA A 75 -11.85 -2.60 -19.31
N VAL A 76 -12.30 -3.79 -19.70
CA VAL A 76 -11.41 -4.85 -20.19
C VAL A 76 -10.82 -4.50 -21.56
N GLU A 77 -11.60 -3.89 -22.45
CA GLU A 77 -11.10 -3.39 -23.73
C GLU A 77 -10.00 -2.33 -23.52
N TYR A 78 -10.27 -1.38 -22.62
CA TYR A 78 -9.27 -0.36 -22.23
C TYR A 78 -8.00 -0.98 -21.65
N LEU A 79 -8.14 -1.99 -20.77
CA LEU A 79 -7.00 -2.71 -20.21
C LEU A 79 -6.22 -3.49 -21.29
N ARG A 80 -6.88 -4.12 -22.24
CA ARG A 80 -6.22 -4.82 -23.36
C ARG A 80 -5.33 -3.89 -24.16
N ASP A 81 -5.84 -2.71 -24.48
CA ASP A 81 -5.08 -1.73 -25.26
C ASP A 81 -3.81 -1.26 -24.53
N ILE A 82 -3.91 -0.98 -23.23
CA ILE A 82 -2.79 -0.49 -22.43
C ILE A 82 -1.81 -1.63 -22.13
N CYS A 83 -2.32 -2.74 -21.61
CA CYS A 83 -1.49 -3.87 -21.18
C CYS A 83 -0.77 -4.51 -22.38
N GLY A 84 -1.41 -4.59 -23.55
CA GLY A 84 -0.78 -5.08 -24.77
C GLY A 84 0.35 -4.20 -25.31
N ARG A 85 0.43 -2.94 -24.86
CA ARG A 85 1.56 -2.04 -25.17
C ARG A 85 2.66 -2.04 -24.10
N MET A 86 2.34 -2.51 -22.90
CA MET A 86 3.24 -2.49 -21.75
C MET A 86 3.92 -3.83 -21.49
N ALA A 87 3.28 -4.93 -21.85
CA ALA A 87 3.77 -6.28 -21.64
C ALA A 87 4.10 -6.94 -22.98
N ASP A 88 5.22 -7.66 -23.02
CA ASP A 88 5.60 -8.49 -24.14
C ASP A 88 5.06 -9.91 -23.91
N GLY A 89 4.05 -10.33 -24.66
CA GLY A 89 3.48 -11.68 -24.56
C GLY A 89 1.96 -11.72 -24.63
N GLU A 90 1.44 -12.94 -24.66
CA GLU A 90 -0.03 -13.17 -24.62
C GLU A 90 -0.55 -12.96 -23.20
N LEU A 91 -1.57 -12.13 -23.08
CA LEU A 91 -2.27 -11.85 -21.83
C LEU A 91 -3.69 -12.44 -21.90
N THR A 92 -4.07 -13.16 -20.86
CA THR A 92 -5.44 -13.63 -20.65
C THR A 92 -6.15 -12.72 -19.67
N PHE A 93 -7.43 -12.47 -19.92
CA PHE A 93 -8.25 -11.59 -19.10
C PHE A 93 -9.49 -12.36 -18.63
N ASP A 94 -9.56 -12.58 -17.33
CA ASP A 94 -10.70 -13.20 -16.67
C ASP A 94 -11.34 -12.24 -15.70
N CYS A 95 -12.62 -12.38 -15.44
CA CYS A 95 -13.32 -11.56 -14.48
C CYS A 95 -13.99 -12.40 -13.41
N ILE A 96 -13.79 -12.00 -12.16
CA ILE A 96 -14.47 -12.58 -11.00
C ILE A 96 -15.21 -11.50 -10.24
N LYS A 97 -16.34 -11.88 -9.66
CA LYS A 97 -17.09 -11.04 -8.73
C LYS A 97 -16.87 -11.51 -7.31
N THR A 98 -16.44 -10.60 -6.46
CA THR A 98 -16.23 -10.84 -5.04
C THR A 98 -17.08 -9.85 -4.26
N GLY A 99 -18.24 -10.31 -3.77
CA GLY A 99 -19.23 -9.44 -3.16
C GLY A 99 -19.75 -8.38 -4.14
N GLU A 100 -19.47 -7.10 -3.90
CA GLU A 100 -19.85 -5.99 -4.77
C GLU A 100 -18.74 -5.54 -5.73
N THR A 101 -17.55 -6.12 -5.67
CA THR A 101 -16.40 -5.71 -6.44
C THR A 101 -16.13 -6.69 -7.58
N TYR A 102 -15.91 -6.18 -8.77
CA TYR A 102 -15.43 -6.95 -9.89
C TYR A 102 -13.90 -6.88 -9.95
N ILE A 103 -13.24 -8.01 -10.07
CA ILE A 103 -11.79 -8.10 -10.18
C ILE A 103 -11.45 -8.67 -11.54
N VAL A 104 -10.74 -7.89 -12.34
CA VAL A 104 -10.17 -8.35 -13.62
C VAL A 104 -8.83 -8.99 -13.32
N ARG A 105 -8.72 -10.29 -13.54
CA ARG A 105 -7.46 -11.02 -13.47
C ARG A 105 -6.77 -10.96 -14.81
N ILE A 106 -5.49 -10.63 -14.78
CA ILE A 106 -4.62 -10.58 -15.96
C ILE A 106 -3.49 -11.58 -15.73
N ASP A 107 -3.49 -12.64 -16.51
CA ASP A 107 -2.46 -13.67 -16.42
C ASP A 107 -1.67 -13.71 -17.74
N GLY A 108 -0.36 -13.93 -17.64
CA GLY A 108 0.50 -14.04 -18.82
C GLY A 108 1.99 -14.00 -18.50
N GLU A 109 2.77 -14.51 -19.45
CA GLU A 109 4.22 -14.36 -19.41
C GLU A 109 4.58 -12.88 -19.74
N GLY A 110 5.50 -12.30 -18.99
CA GLY A 110 5.85 -10.87 -19.16
C GLY A 110 4.95 -9.88 -18.45
N ALA A 111 3.84 -10.33 -17.80
CA ALA A 111 2.94 -9.45 -17.04
C ALA A 111 3.61 -8.76 -15.81
N GLY A 112 4.86 -9.06 -15.53
CA GLY A 112 5.62 -8.40 -14.44
C GLY A 112 5.71 -6.88 -14.57
N ALA A 113 5.76 -6.35 -15.80
CA ALA A 113 5.74 -4.92 -16.06
C ALA A 113 4.42 -4.26 -15.59
N LEU A 114 3.31 -4.99 -15.66
CA LEU A 114 1.99 -4.54 -15.24
C LEU A 114 1.83 -4.49 -13.72
N ILE A 115 2.65 -5.22 -12.98
CA ILE A 115 2.71 -5.16 -11.52
C ILE A 115 3.47 -3.90 -11.11
N GLY A 116 4.64 -3.68 -11.69
CA GLY A 116 5.54 -2.60 -11.37
C GLY A 116 6.20 -2.74 -9.99
N HIS A 117 6.75 -1.65 -9.49
CA HIS A 117 7.37 -1.63 -8.17
C HIS A 117 6.31 -1.79 -7.08
N ARG A 118 6.31 -2.94 -6.39
CA ARG A 118 5.38 -3.24 -5.29
C ARG A 118 3.89 -3.15 -5.63
N GLY A 119 3.52 -3.32 -6.89
CA GLY A 119 2.12 -3.26 -7.32
C GLY A 119 1.61 -1.86 -7.66
N GLU A 120 2.45 -0.84 -7.67
CA GLU A 120 2.06 0.55 -7.98
C GLU A 120 1.45 0.70 -9.36
N VAL A 121 2.02 0.00 -10.37
CA VAL A 121 1.47 0.02 -11.74
C VAL A 121 0.10 -0.67 -11.77
N MET A 122 -0.02 -1.83 -11.12
CA MET A 122 -1.29 -2.57 -11.04
C MET A 122 -2.39 -1.75 -10.35
N GLU A 123 -2.07 -1.02 -9.27
CA GLU A 123 -3.03 -0.13 -8.61
C GLU A 123 -3.43 1.05 -9.51
N SER A 124 -2.49 1.61 -10.25
CA SER A 124 -2.76 2.66 -11.23
C SER A 124 -3.67 2.18 -12.36
N LEU A 125 -3.41 0.97 -12.89
CA LEU A 125 -4.26 0.31 -13.89
C LEU A 125 -5.66 0.06 -13.35
N SER A 126 -5.78 -0.39 -12.11
CA SER A 126 -7.04 -0.60 -11.39
C SER A 126 -7.87 0.70 -11.33
N TYR A 127 -7.22 1.79 -10.97
CA TYR A 127 -7.86 3.10 -10.89
C TYR A 127 -8.31 3.60 -12.27
N LEU A 128 -7.46 3.53 -13.30
CA LEU A 128 -7.77 3.94 -14.66
C LEU A 128 -8.89 3.10 -15.28
N ALA A 129 -8.86 1.79 -15.08
CA ALA A 129 -9.92 0.88 -15.53
C ALA A 129 -11.26 1.20 -14.85
N SER A 130 -11.25 1.50 -13.55
CA SER A 130 -12.44 1.94 -12.83
C SER A 130 -13.00 3.26 -13.37
N LEU A 131 -12.15 4.22 -13.72
CA LEU A 131 -12.57 5.45 -14.36
C LEU A 131 -13.16 5.22 -15.75
N ALA A 132 -12.53 4.37 -16.56
CA ALA A 132 -13.02 4.02 -17.90
C ALA A 132 -14.40 3.36 -17.83
N ALA A 133 -14.58 2.38 -16.93
CA ALA A 133 -15.86 1.71 -16.71
C ALA A 133 -16.97 2.68 -16.28
N ASN A 134 -16.66 3.61 -15.37
CA ASN A 134 -17.64 4.52 -14.79
C ASN A 134 -17.81 5.85 -15.56
N ARG A 135 -17.18 5.97 -16.72
CA ARG A 135 -17.38 7.13 -17.62
C ARG A 135 -18.79 7.13 -18.25
N THR A 136 -19.36 5.95 -18.42
CA THR A 136 -20.72 5.77 -18.96
C THR A 136 -21.74 5.95 -17.83
N GLU A 137 -22.90 6.52 -18.15
CA GLU A 137 -24.01 6.70 -17.19
C GLU A 137 -24.48 5.39 -16.58
N GLY A 138 -25.03 5.45 -15.35
CA GLY A 138 -25.55 4.32 -14.60
C GLY A 138 -24.80 4.08 -13.28
N ASP A 139 -25.16 3.01 -12.56
CA ASP A 139 -24.64 2.70 -11.23
C ASP A 139 -23.11 2.56 -11.21
N TYR A 140 -22.49 3.00 -10.11
CA TYR A 140 -21.03 2.93 -9.96
C TYR A 140 -20.56 1.47 -9.85
N LEU A 141 -19.68 1.06 -10.76
CA LEU A 141 -19.05 -0.25 -10.77
C LEU A 141 -17.74 -0.21 -9.96
N LYS A 142 -17.67 -0.99 -8.88
CA LYS A 142 -16.42 -1.19 -8.14
C LYS A 142 -15.56 -2.19 -8.92
N LEU A 143 -14.43 -1.73 -9.44
CA LEU A 143 -13.53 -2.55 -10.25
C LEU A 143 -12.12 -2.55 -9.66
N GLY A 144 -11.51 -3.73 -9.61
CA GLY A 144 -10.12 -3.94 -9.25
C GLY A 144 -9.40 -4.71 -10.35
N VAL A 145 -8.08 -4.61 -10.39
CA VAL A 145 -7.21 -5.42 -11.25
C VAL A 145 -6.27 -6.23 -10.38
N ASP A 146 -6.05 -7.49 -10.74
CA ASP A 146 -5.04 -8.35 -10.15
C ASP A 146 -4.22 -9.03 -11.25
N VAL A 147 -2.90 -9.01 -11.13
CA VAL A 147 -1.98 -9.55 -12.14
C VAL A 147 -1.25 -10.75 -11.55
N ASN A 148 -1.38 -11.91 -12.18
CA ASN A 148 -0.71 -13.15 -11.79
C ASN A 148 -0.87 -13.48 -10.28
N HIS A 149 -2.04 -13.17 -9.69
CA HIS A 149 -2.30 -13.32 -8.26
C HIS A 149 -1.28 -12.59 -7.36
N TYR A 150 -0.85 -11.41 -7.80
CA TYR A 150 0.19 -10.65 -7.10
C TYR A 150 -0.20 -10.29 -5.67
N ARG A 151 -1.46 -9.90 -5.43
CA ARG A 151 -1.90 -9.48 -4.09
C ARG A 151 -1.68 -10.56 -3.04
N SER A 152 -2.13 -11.78 -3.31
CA SER A 152 -1.95 -12.93 -2.39
C SER A 152 -0.47 -13.28 -2.21
N LYS A 153 0.29 -13.37 -3.30
CA LYS A 153 1.73 -13.63 -3.24
C LYS A 153 2.49 -12.54 -2.48
N ARG A 154 2.09 -11.29 -2.62
CA ARG A 154 2.70 -10.16 -1.91
C ARG A 154 2.43 -10.23 -0.40
N GLU A 155 1.21 -10.54 0.00
CA GLU A 155 0.81 -10.72 1.39
C GLU A 155 1.59 -11.85 2.08
N GLU A 156 1.71 -13.00 1.41
CA GLU A 156 2.52 -14.13 1.88
C GLU A 156 3.99 -13.74 2.07
N ASN A 157 4.57 -13.06 1.08
CA ASN A 157 5.94 -12.59 1.13
C ASN A 157 6.18 -11.58 2.26
N LEU A 158 5.26 -10.66 2.48
CA LEU A 158 5.33 -9.69 3.58
C LEU A 158 5.21 -10.38 4.94
N THR A 159 4.32 -11.34 5.06
CA THR A 159 4.15 -12.15 6.28
C THR A 159 5.42 -12.95 6.59
N ALA A 160 6.00 -13.61 5.59
CA ALA A 160 7.25 -14.34 5.75
C ALA A 160 8.43 -13.42 6.11
N LEU A 161 8.51 -12.24 5.47
CA LEU A 161 9.50 -11.21 5.78
C LEU A 161 9.36 -10.73 7.22
N ALA A 162 8.13 -10.41 7.65
CA ALA A 162 7.83 -9.94 9.00
C ALA A 162 8.28 -10.95 10.06
N ARG A 163 7.92 -12.22 9.91
CA ARG A 163 8.33 -13.30 10.83
C ARG A 163 9.85 -13.46 10.88
N ARG A 164 10.52 -13.42 9.74
CA ARG A 164 11.99 -13.52 9.66
C ARG A 164 12.68 -12.35 10.36
N ILE A 165 12.20 -11.12 10.13
CA ILE A 165 12.77 -9.92 10.77
C ILE A 165 12.43 -9.89 12.25
N GLY A 166 11.19 -10.22 12.65
CA GLY A 166 10.79 -10.35 14.05
C GLY A 166 11.69 -11.30 14.84
N ALA A 167 11.93 -12.50 14.32
CA ALA A 167 12.85 -13.46 14.94
C ALA A 167 14.30 -12.93 15.03
N LYS A 168 14.76 -12.17 14.02
CA LYS A 168 16.08 -11.53 14.04
C LYS A 168 16.16 -10.46 15.12
N VAL A 169 15.15 -9.59 15.23
CA VAL A 169 15.08 -8.52 16.24
C VAL A 169 15.01 -9.12 17.65
N ALA A 170 14.16 -10.13 17.86
CA ALA A 170 14.07 -10.83 19.15
C ALA A 170 15.41 -11.42 19.59
N ARG A 171 16.18 -11.99 18.65
CA ARG A 171 17.50 -12.57 18.95
C ARG A 171 18.60 -11.54 19.20
N THR A 172 18.57 -10.42 18.46
CA THR A 172 19.68 -9.45 18.45
C THR A 172 19.44 -8.23 19.33
N GLY A 173 18.19 -7.96 19.73
CA GLY A 173 17.77 -6.76 20.44
C GLY A 173 17.90 -5.47 19.63
N ARG A 174 18.23 -5.56 18.31
CA ARG A 174 18.44 -4.39 17.45
C ARG A 174 17.18 -4.10 16.66
N SER A 175 16.73 -2.84 16.67
CA SER A 175 15.64 -2.39 15.83
C SER A 175 15.96 -2.56 14.33
N HIS A 176 14.92 -2.81 13.54
CA HIS A 176 15.01 -2.90 12.09
C HIS A 176 13.99 -1.96 11.45
N ALA A 177 14.44 -1.10 10.57
CA ALA A 177 13.56 -0.24 9.78
C ALA A 177 13.17 -0.95 8.49
N PHE A 178 11.88 -1.05 8.24
CA PHE A 178 11.38 -1.51 6.95
C PHE A 178 11.42 -0.38 5.93
N GLU A 179 11.47 -0.74 4.66
CA GLU A 179 11.31 0.23 3.59
C GLU A 179 9.92 0.89 3.63
N PRO A 180 9.76 2.10 3.10
CA PRO A 180 8.46 2.75 3.00
C PRO A 180 7.46 1.86 2.25
N MET A 181 6.26 1.71 2.80
CA MET A 181 5.20 0.87 2.24
C MET A 181 3.83 1.48 2.55
N ASN A 182 2.82 1.04 1.83
CA ASN A 182 1.47 1.54 2.00
C ASN A 182 0.86 1.12 3.36
N PRO A 183 -0.21 1.78 3.83
CA PRO A 183 -0.82 1.47 5.12
C PRO A 183 -1.33 0.03 5.26
N TYR A 184 -1.81 -0.56 4.16
CA TYR A 184 -2.28 -1.94 4.13
C TYR A 184 -1.12 -2.93 4.37
N GLU A 185 -0.01 -2.78 3.66
CA GLU A 185 1.19 -3.60 3.84
C GLU A 185 1.77 -3.49 5.26
N ARG A 186 1.75 -2.28 5.85
CA ARG A 186 2.16 -2.09 7.25
C ARG A 186 1.27 -2.85 8.22
N ARG A 187 -0.03 -2.92 7.95
CA ARG A 187 -0.97 -3.70 8.78
C ARG A 187 -0.66 -5.19 8.71
N ILE A 188 -0.36 -5.74 7.52
CA ILE A 188 0.04 -7.15 7.35
C ILE A 188 1.27 -7.46 8.20
N ILE A 189 2.32 -6.62 8.11
CA ILE A 189 3.54 -6.82 8.91
C ILE A 189 3.25 -6.75 10.41
N HIS A 190 2.43 -5.80 10.84
CA HIS A 190 2.07 -5.65 12.25
C HIS A 190 1.32 -6.87 12.76
N SER A 191 0.32 -7.36 12.03
CA SER A 191 -0.43 -8.57 12.38
C SER A 191 0.43 -9.85 12.39
N ALA A 192 1.48 -9.89 11.57
CA ALA A 192 2.35 -11.07 11.49
C ALA A 192 3.40 -11.16 12.60
N ILE A 193 3.68 -10.04 13.30
CA ILE A 193 4.68 -9.95 14.39
C ILE A 193 4.01 -9.92 15.76
N GLY A 194 2.78 -9.39 15.87
CA GLY A 194 1.97 -9.34 17.10
C GLY A 194 1.40 -10.68 17.40
#